data_13f77a7d7d3fda292643aaeb9e1bb408
#
_entry.id   13f77a7d7d3fda292643aaeb9e1bb408
#
_cell.length_a   1.000
_cell.length_b   1.000
_cell.length_c   1.000
_cell.angle_alpha   90.00
_cell.angle_beta   90.00
_cell.angle_gamma   90.00
#
_symmetry.space_group_name_H-M   'P 1'
#
loop_
_entity.id
_entity.type
_entity.pdbx_description
1 polymer ?
#
loop_
_entity_poly.entity_id
_entity_poly.type
_entity_poly.pdbx_seq_one_letter_code
_entity_poly.pdbx_strand_id
1 'polypeptide(L)'
;MIVANRMSTESSQSEICRFIDASEAEVFHKHKYPAYYWWVVLHELLGHGTGKMMVEEVDGTFNFDIKNPPINLLTGKSISYWYRPGQTWTGQFGDLATTVDECRAELVGAYLMDDVELLALLGFNNETEITNADSKFSHILV
;
A
#
# COMPACT_ATOMS: atom_id res chain seq x y z
N MET A 1 0.35 14.54 -11.70
CA MET A 1 -0.56 14.33 -10.58
C MET A 1 -1.98 14.06 -11.10
N ILE A 2 -2.09 12.96 -11.84
CA ILE A 2 -3.31 12.58 -12.58
C ILE A 2 -4.41 12.11 -11.62
N VAL A 3 -4.03 11.46 -10.50
CA VAL A 3 -4.96 10.88 -9.54
C VAL A 3 -5.83 11.92 -8.86
N ALA A 4 -5.25 13.01 -8.34
CA ALA A 4 -6.00 14.06 -7.66
C ALA A 4 -7.03 14.74 -8.59
N ASN A 5 -6.68 14.96 -9.86
CA ASN A 5 -7.58 15.54 -10.84
C ASN A 5 -8.74 14.61 -11.19
N ARG A 6 -8.45 13.31 -11.37
CA ARG A 6 -9.48 12.31 -11.63
C ARG A 6 -10.46 12.20 -10.48
N MET A 7 -9.94 12.16 -9.26
CA MET A 7 -10.75 12.07 -8.05
C MET A 7 -11.65 13.29 -7.84
N SER A 8 -11.15 14.51 -8.10
CA SER A 8 -11.97 15.73 -7.99
C SER A 8 -13.10 15.76 -9.01
N THR A 9 -12.92 15.16 -10.17
CA THR A 9 -13.93 15.04 -11.22
C THR A 9 -15.00 14.01 -10.85
N GLU A 10 -14.59 12.89 -10.30
CA GLU A 10 -15.49 11.81 -9.85
C GLU A 10 -16.26 12.19 -8.57
N SER A 11 -15.72 13.08 -7.73
CA SER A 11 -16.38 13.56 -6.51
C SER A 11 -17.66 14.38 -6.76
N SER A 12 -17.80 14.94 -7.97
CA SER A 12 -18.95 15.75 -8.34
C SER A 12 -20.20 14.93 -8.75
N GLN A 13 -20.09 13.62 -8.88
CA GLN A 13 -21.20 12.75 -9.25
C GLN A 13 -21.80 12.11 -7.99
N SER A 14 -23.06 12.43 -7.72
CA SER A 14 -23.86 11.81 -6.64
C SER A 14 -24.27 10.38 -7.04
N GLU A 15 -23.30 9.48 -7.14
CA GLU A 15 -23.61 8.07 -7.35
C GLU A 15 -24.17 7.45 -6.06
N ILE A 16 -25.34 6.84 -6.18
CA ILE A 16 -25.93 6.06 -5.09
C ILE A 16 -25.08 4.80 -4.92
N CYS A 17 -24.32 4.74 -3.84
CA CYS A 17 -23.60 3.53 -3.48
C CYS A 17 -24.58 2.52 -2.88
N ARG A 18 -24.93 1.49 -3.64
CA ARG A 18 -25.94 0.49 -3.25
C ARG A 18 -25.48 -0.43 -2.11
N PHE A 19 -24.20 -0.41 -1.76
CA PHE A 19 -23.62 -1.24 -0.71
C PHE A 19 -23.54 -0.54 0.65
N ILE A 20 -23.92 0.75 0.71
CA ILE A 20 -23.87 1.56 1.93
C ILE A 20 -25.30 1.80 2.40
N ASP A 21 -25.53 1.62 3.71
CA ASP A 21 -26.82 1.96 4.33
C ASP A 21 -27.13 3.44 4.12
N ALA A 22 -28.41 3.76 3.89
CA ALA A 22 -28.83 5.12 3.64
C ALA A 22 -28.50 6.08 4.79
N SER A 23 -28.46 5.59 6.04
CA SER A 23 -28.07 6.37 7.22
C SER A 23 -26.60 6.71 7.28
N GLU A 24 -25.73 5.97 6.55
CA GLU A 24 -24.28 6.16 6.50
C GLU A 24 -23.84 6.88 5.22
N ALA A 25 -24.75 7.07 4.26
CA ALA A 25 -24.42 7.59 2.94
C ALA A 25 -23.73 8.97 2.99
N GLU A 26 -24.18 9.88 3.85
CA GLU A 26 -23.58 11.23 3.98
C GLU A 26 -22.12 11.14 4.48
N VAL A 27 -21.88 10.35 5.52
CA VAL A 27 -20.56 10.13 6.09
C VAL A 27 -19.63 9.45 5.08
N PHE A 28 -20.15 8.43 4.39
CA PHE A 28 -19.42 7.75 3.33
C PHE A 28 -19.01 8.71 2.22
N HIS A 29 -19.93 9.51 1.70
CA HIS A 29 -19.62 10.47 0.63
C HIS A 29 -18.62 11.53 1.06
N LYS A 30 -18.67 11.98 2.31
CA LYS A 30 -17.70 12.93 2.87
C LYS A 30 -16.28 12.36 2.85
N HIS A 31 -16.11 11.08 3.21
CA HIS A 31 -14.82 10.48 3.47
C HIS A 31 -14.27 9.59 2.33
N LYS A 32 -15.11 9.15 1.40
CA LYS A 32 -14.76 8.27 0.29
C LYS A 32 -13.51 8.73 -0.46
N TYR A 33 -13.48 9.98 -0.89
CA TYR A 33 -12.39 10.48 -1.72
C TYR A 33 -11.09 10.73 -0.96
N PRO A 34 -11.10 11.36 0.23
CA PRO A 34 -9.92 11.47 1.05
C PRO A 34 -9.31 10.10 1.38
N ALA A 35 -10.13 9.12 1.78
CA ALA A 35 -9.67 7.77 2.08
C ALA A 35 -9.03 7.09 0.85
N TYR A 36 -9.72 7.13 -0.30
CA TYR A 36 -9.19 6.58 -1.54
C TYR A 36 -7.89 7.26 -1.98
N TYR A 37 -7.80 8.59 -1.86
CA TYR A 37 -6.58 9.32 -2.20
C TYR A 37 -5.40 8.83 -1.36
N TRP A 38 -5.59 8.69 -0.06
CA TRP A 38 -4.54 8.23 0.84
C TRP A 38 -4.15 6.80 0.58
N TRP A 39 -5.12 5.95 0.35
CA TRP A 39 -4.85 4.57 -0.02
C TRP A 39 -3.98 4.49 -1.28
N VAL A 40 -4.29 5.25 -2.33
CA VAL A 40 -3.46 5.31 -3.53
C VAL A 40 -2.06 5.87 -3.23
N VAL A 41 -1.94 6.91 -2.39
CA VAL A 41 -0.63 7.44 -1.98
C VAL A 41 0.21 6.39 -1.26
N LEU A 42 -0.38 5.65 -0.34
CA LEU A 42 0.30 4.58 0.38
C LEU A 42 0.67 3.40 -0.53
N HIS A 43 -0.22 3.03 -1.43
CA HIS A 43 0.00 2.02 -2.46
C HIS A 43 1.21 2.38 -3.34
N GLU A 44 1.22 3.59 -3.89
CA GLU A 44 2.27 4.02 -4.82
C GLU A 44 3.61 4.26 -4.12
N LEU A 45 3.61 5.01 -2.99
CA LEU A 45 4.86 5.41 -2.34
C LEU A 45 5.45 4.31 -1.47
N LEU A 46 4.63 3.62 -0.69
CA LEU A 46 5.08 2.59 0.24
C LEU A 46 4.85 1.19 -0.33
N GLY A 47 3.75 0.95 -1.00
CA GLY A 47 3.46 -0.32 -1.63
C GLY A 47 4.49 -0.70 -2.68
N HIS A 48 4.62 0.05 -3.75
CA HIS A 48 5.65 -0.16 -4.76
C HIS A 48 7.05 0.23 -4.28
N GLY A 49 7.15 1.22 -3.38
CA GLY A 49 8.42 1.75 -2.88
C GLY A 49 9.09 0.92 -1.79
N THR A 50 8.37 0.03 -1.12
CA THR A 50 8.94 -0.82 -0.06
C THR A 50 9.39 -2.17 -0.59
N GLY A 51 10.28 -2.81 0.16
CA GLY A 51 10.73 -4.16 -0.17
C GLY A 51 12.03 -4.14 -0.96
N LYS A 52 13.12 -3.90 -0.23
CA LYS A 52 14.44 -4.17 -0.79
C LYS A 52 14.56 -5.66 -1.10
N MET A 53 14.65 -5.98 -2.38
CA MET A 53 14.96 -7.35 -2.79
C MET A 53 16.36 -7.70 -2.32
N MET A 54 16.52 -8.86 -1.71
CA MET A 54 17.79 -9.35 -1.27
C MET A 54 18.48 -9.99 -2.45
N VAL A 55 19.65 -9.48 -2.78
CA VAL A 55 20.38 -9.83 -4.01
C VAL A 55 21.82 -10.18 -3.68
N GLU A 56 22.32 -11.20 -4.35
CA GLU A 56 23.71 -11.52 -4.49
C GLU A 56 24.20 -10.96 -5.83
N GLU A 57 25.24 -10.15 -5.79
CA GLU A 57 25.84 -9.53 -6.98
C GLU A 57 26.80 -10.49 -7.69
N VAL A 58 27.16 -10.15 -8.93
CA VAL A 58 28.05 -10.98 -9.76
C VAL A 58 29.44 -11.16 -9.11
N ASP A 59 29.90 -10.17 -8.36
CA ASP A 59 31.17 -10.20 -7.65
C ASP A 59 31.14 -10.97 -6.33
N GLY A 60 29.98 -11.58 -5.98
CA GLY A 60 29.75 -12.31 -4.74
C GLY A 60 29.45 -11.43 -3.53
N THR A 61 29.26 -10.14 -3.71
CA THR A 61 28.77 -9.25 -2.64
C THR A 61 27.25 -9.38 -2.48
N PHE A 62 26.74 -8.94 -1.33
CA PHE A 62 25.31 -8.97 -1.01
C PHE A 62 24.84 -7.57 -0.66
N ASN A 63 23.62 -7.23 -1.03
CA ASN A 63 23.00 -5.99 -0.64
C ASN A 63 22.39 -6.01 0.77
N PHE A 64 22.64 -7.07 1.52
CA PHE A 64 22.24 -7.30 2.91
C PHE A 64 23.36 -8.01 3.69
N ASP A 65 23.26 -8.06 5.02
CA ASP A 65 24.25 -8.77 5.83
C ASP A 65 24.03 -10.28 5.76
N ILE A 66 24.83 -10.97 4.95
CA ILE A 66 24.76 -12.43 4.78
C ILE A 66 25.18 -13.20 6.05
N LYS A 67 25.95 -12.58 6.95
CA LYS A 67 26.36 -13.22 8.21
C LYS A 67 25.23 -13.17 9.25
N ASN A 68 24.38 -12.13 9.17
CA ASN A 68 23.18 -11.96 9.99
C ASN A 68 21.98 -11.68 9.08
N PRO A 69 21.52 -12.68 8.32
CA PRO A 69 20.44 -12.47 7.37
C PRO A 69 19.15 -12.15 8.13
N PRO A 70 18.28 -11.34 7.53
CA PRO A 70 16.97 -11.00 8.11
C PRO A 70 16.17 -12.25 8.49
N ILE A 71 15.33 -12.08 9.49
CA ILE A 71 14.42 -13.14 9.94
C ILE A 71 13.13 -13.10 9.12
N ASN A 72 12.75 -14.25 8.59
CA ASN A 72 11.45 -14.44 7.99
C ASN A 72 10.39 -14.39 9.10
N LEU A 73 9.52 -13.40 9.06
CA LEU A 73 8.52 -13.14 10.11
C LEU A 73 7.48 -14.27 10.23
N LEU A 74 7.23 -15.01 9.15
CA LEU A 74 6.27 -16.13 9.17
C LEU A 74 6.85 -17.38 9.83
N THR A 75 8.13 -17.62 9.65
CA THR A 75 8.77 -18.85 10.12
C THR A 75 9.63 -18.66 11.37
N GLY A 76 9.96 -17.41 11.71
CA GLY A 76 10.91 -17.07 12.78
C GLY A 76 12.36 -17.52 12.50
N LYS A 77 12.66 -17.96 11.30
CA LYS A 77 13.99 -18.43 10.90
C LYS A 77 14.68 -17.41 10.00
N SER A 78 16.00 -17.42 9.98
CA SER A 78 16.77 -16.64 9.02
C SER A 78 16.32 -16.95 7.60
N ILE A 79 16.27 -15.94 6.73
CA ILE A 79 16.01 -16.15 5.32
C ILE A 79 17.10 -17.03 4.71
N SER A 80 16.74 -17.88 3.76
CA SER A 80 17.65 -18.78 3.02
C SER A 80 17.52 -18.61 1.51
N TYR A 81 16.72 -17.61 1.08
CA TYR A 81 16.46 -17.34 -0.33
C TYR A 81 16.70 -15.87 -0.63
N TRP A 82 17.38 -15.62 -1.72
CA TRP A 82 17.66 -14.30 -2.30
C TRP A 82 17.85 -14.43 -3.80
N TYR A 83 17.81 -13.36 -4.51
CA TYR A 83 18.08 -13.33 -5.93
C TYR A 83 19.55 -13.62 -6.19
N ARG A 84 19.82 -14.59 -7.03
CA ARG A 84 21.15 -14.93 -7.53
C ARG A 84 21.53 -13.99 -8.68
N PRO A 85 22.83 -13.86 -9.01
CA PRO A 85 23.28 -13.09 -10.16
C PRO A 85 22.49 -13.42 -11.43
N GLY A 86 21.93 -12.38 -12.07
CA GLY A 86 21.12 -12.51 -13.27
C GLY A 86 19.65 -12.89 -13.05
N GLN A 87 19.23 -13.19 -11.84
CA GLN A 87 17.81 -13.37 -11.53
C GLN A 87 17.13 -12.03 -11.37
N THR A 88 15.91 -11.95 -11.86
CA THR A 88 15.06 -10.73 -11.79
C THR A 88 13.66 -11.09 -11.28
N TRP A 89 12.93 -10.10 -10.81
CA TRP A 89 11.52 -10.23 -10.42
C TRP A 89 10.70 -10.87 -11.54
N THR A 90 10.77 -10.30 -12.74
CA THR A 90 10.05 -10.83 -13.91
C THR A 90 10.49 -12.24 -14.28
N GLY A 91 11.77 -12.54 -14.14
CA GLY A 91 12.29 -13.89 -14.38
C GLY A 91 11.78 -14.94 -13.40
N GLN A 92 11.50 -14.53 -12.14
CA GLN A 92 10.96 -15.43 -11.11
C GLN A 92 9.44 -15.62 -11.23
N PHE A 93 8.69 -14.55 -11.53
CA PHE A 93 7.23 -14.57 -11.53
C PHE A 93 6.61 -14.68 -12.93
N GLY A 94 7.40 -14.48 -14.01
CA GLY A 94 6.91 -14.56 -15.38
C GLY A 94 5.71 -13.65 -15.61
N ASP A 95 4.65 -14.20 -16.17
CA ASP A 95 3.40 -13.48 -16.47
C ASP A 95 2.67 -12.97 -15.21
N LEU A 96 3.00 -13.50 -14.03
CA LEU A 96 2.41 -13.08 -12.76
C LEU A 96 3.16 -11.90 -12.12
N ALA A 97 4.28 -11.45 -12.69
CA ALA A 97 5.15 -10.46 -12.08
C ALA A 97 4.41 -9.17 -11.69
N THR A 98 3.63 -8.61 -12.62
CA THR A 98 2.83 -7.41 -12.37
C THR A 98 1.73 -7.68 -11.34
N THR A 99 1.00 -8.78 -11.47
CA THR A 99 -0.09 -9.13 -10.55
C THR A 99 0.42 -9.27 -9.11
N VAL A 100 1.56 -9.93 -8.91
CA VAL A 100 2.13 -10.11 -7.57
C VAL A 100 2.64 -8.78 -7.02
N ASP A 101 3.20 -7.90 -7.85
CA ASP A 101 3.65 -6.57 -7.42
C ASP A 101 2.47 -5.69 -7.00
N GLU A 102 1.41 -5.65 -7.80
CA GLU A 102 0.17 -4.94 -7.46
C GLU A 102 -0.47 -5.47 -6.18
N CYS A 103 -0.62 -6.79 -6.04
CA CYS A 103 -1.14 -7.39 -4.80
C CYS A 103 -0.30 -7.00 -3.58
N ARG A 104 1.02 -6.93 -3.72
CA ARG A 104 1.91 -6.50 -2.65
C ARG A 104 1.67 -5.03 -2.29
N ALA A 105 1.58 -4.17 -3.31
CA ALA A 105 1.34 -2.74 -3.12
C ALA A 105 -0.02 -2.48 -2.47
N GLU A 106 -1.06 -3.19 -2.89
CA GLU A 106 -2.39 -3.16 -2.29
C GLU A 106 -2.38 -3.54 -0.81
N LEU A 107 -1.74 -4.65 -0.47
CA LEU A 107 -1.66 -5.13 0.91
C LEU A 107 -0.91 -4.14 1.81
N VAL A 108 0.16 -3.53 1.33
CA VAL A 108 0.91 -2.51 2.10
C VAL A 108 0.06 -1.27 2.28
N GLY A 109 -0.60 -0.79 1.24
CA GLY A 109 -1.51 0.35 1.30
C GLY A 109 -2.62 0.12 2.32
N ALA A 110 -3.32 -1.01 2.22
CA ALA A 110 -4.41 -1.36 3.13
C ALA A 110 -3.93 -1.53 4.59
N TYR A 111 -2.78 -2.14 4.81
CA TYR A 111 -2.22 -2.35 6.14
C TYR A 111 -1.85 -1.04 6.85
N LEU A 112 -1.43 -0.03 6.10
CA LEU A 112 -0.96 1.25 6.65
C LEU A 112 -2.04 2.33 6.74
N MET A 113 -3.23 2.07 6.23
CA MET A 113 -4.31 3.07 6.14
C MET A 113 -4.76 3.65 7.47
N ASP A 114 -4.65 2.90 8.56
CA ASP A 114 -5.06 3.31 9.91
C ASP A 114 -3.88 3.61 10.84
N ASP A 115 -2.65 3.66 10.31
CA ASP A 115 -1.47 4.02 11.09
C ASP A 115 -1.48 5.51 11.44
N VAL A 116 -1.70 5.80 12.71
CA VAL A 116 -1.84 7.18 13.23
C VAL A 116 -0.57 8.00 13.08
N GLU A 117 0.60 7.38 13.26
CA GLU A 117 1.88 8.08 13.16
C GLU A 117 2.16 8.44 11.71
N LEU A 118 1.87 7.52 10.80
CA LEU A 118 1.99 7.76 9.37
C LEU A 118 1.03 8.83 8.89
N LEU A 119 -0.24 8.78 9.30
CA LEU A 119 -1.23 9.79 8.98
C LEU A 119 -0.81 11.17 9.49
N ALA A 120 -0.25 11.25 10.70
CA ALA A 120 0.25 12.50 11.25
C ALA A 120 1.42 13.08 10.44
N LEU A 121 2.35 12.24 9.94
CA LEU A 121 3.43 12.66 9.05
C LEU A 121 2.90 13.24 7.73
N LEU A 122 1.75 12.75 7.28
CA LEU A 122 1.07 13.21 6.07
C LEU A 122 0.16 14.43 6.31
N GLY A 123 0.16 14.96 7.53
CA GLY A 123 -0.60 16.16 7.92
C GLY A 123 -2.00 15.87 8.48
N PHE A 124 -2.34 14.60 8.72
CA PHE A 124 -3.62 14.23 9.32
C PHE A 124 -3.44 13.95 10.81
N ASN A 125 -3.95 14.82 11.62
CA ASN A 125 -3.97 14.72 13.07
C ASN A 125 -5.41 14.89 13.58
N ASN A 126 -5.59 14.82 14.89
CA ASN A 126 -6.91 14.95 15.52
C ASN A 126 -7.61 16.32 15.29
N GLU A 127 -6.91 17.29 14.73
CA GLU A 127 -7.42 18.63 14.42
C GLU A 127 -7.85 18.77 12.95
N THR A 128 -7.53 17.77 12.10
CA THR A 128 -7.93 17.77 10.70
C THR A 128 -9.31 17.17 10.53
N GLU A 129 -10.00 17.54 9.43
CA GLU A 129 -11.33 16.99 9.10
C GLU A 129 -11.29 15.47 8.82
N ILE A 130 -10.11 14.95 8.54
CA ILE A 130 -9.89 13.52 8.28
C ILE A 130 -9.28 12.90 9.53
N THR A 131 -9.98 11.96 10.11
CA THR A 131 -9.57 11.26 11.34
C THR A 131 -9.37 9.77 11.07
N ASN A 132 -8.84 9.03 12.04
CA ASN A 132 -8.75 7.56 11.96
C ASN A 132 -10.10 6.87 11.75
N ALA A 133 -11.20 7.52 12.15
CA ALA A 133 -12.53 7.00 11.88
C ALA A 133 -12.84 6.98 10.38
N ASP A 134 -12.24 7.90 9.64
CA ASP A 134 -12.44 8.05 8.20
C ASP A 134 -11.67 6.98 7.41
N SER A 135 -10.52 6.56 7.91
CA SER A 135 -9.73 5.48 7.31
C SER A 135 -10.43 4.12 7.41
N LYS A 136 -11.33 3.92 8.39
CA LYS A 136 -12.12 2.69 8.49
C LYS A 136 -13.05 2.48 7.30
N PHE A 137 -13.47 3.55 6.64
CA PHE A 137 -14.26 3.45 5.42
C PHE A 137 -13.45 2.98 4.20
N SER A 138 -12.13 3.05 4.24
CA SER A 138 -11.29 2.51 3.17
C SER A 138 -11.38 0.99 3.07
N HIS A 139 -11.61 0.29 4.19
CA HIS A 139 -11.83 -1.16 4.18
C HIS A 139 -13.14 -1.58 3.50
N ILE A 140 -14.03 -0.63 3.22
CA ILE A 140 -15.28 -0.87 2.48
C ILE A 140 -15.06 -0.66 0.97
N LEU A 141 -13.95 -0.02 0.58
CA LEU A 141 -13.65 0.32 -0.81
C LEU A 141 -12.74 -0.71 -1.50
N VAL A 142 -12.22 -1.69 -0.79
CA VAL A 142 -11.44 -2.83 -1.27
C VAL A 142 -12.32 -4.07 -1.21
#